data_6cf4d7f4308d42b488a4de528e1d7d43
#
_entry.id   6cf4d7f4308d42b488a4de528e1d7d43
#
_cell.length_a   1.000
_cell.length_b   1.000
_cell.length_c   1.000
_cell.angle_alpha   90.00
_cell.angle_beta   90.00
_cell.angle_gamma   90.00
#
_symmetry.space_group_name_H-M   'P 1'
#
loop_
_entity.id
_entity.type
_entity.pdbx_description
1 polymer ?
#
loop_
_entity_poly.entity_id
_entity_poly.type
_entity_poly.pdbx_seq_one_letter_code
_entity_poly.pdbx_strand_id
1 'polypeptide(L)'
;NVDFNEVTWFYPSEGSDYLDRSVTYNYLEQVWYTNAGFSRTAWTDRGVFANPYGSSYSTSTPANNETILGLTAGCSQLYAHEDGVNDDGNAMDCFITSGDIDIEDGNDVYHVSRVIPDFKVLTGDASVTTTFANYPASTNTRAFTKVINSTTKFFSVRGRGRQANIKIASNAAD
;
A
#
# COMPACT_ATOMS: atom_id res chain seq x y z
N ASN A 1 -3.61 16.55 -4.22
CA ASN A 1 -2.18 16.82 -3.97
C ASN A 1 -1.50 17.23 -5.28
N VAL A 2 -1.13 18.50 -5.39
CA VAL A 2 -0.59 19.06 -6.64
C VAL A 2 0.83 18.55 -6.91
N ASP A 3 1.61 18.33 -5.88
CA ASP A 3 3.03 17.92 -6.02
C ASP A 3 3.18 16.50 -6.59
N PHE A 4 2.20 15.64 -6.33
CA PHE A 4 2.17 14.27 -6.85
C PHE A 4 1.20 14.07 -8.03
N ASN A 5 0.56 15.14 -8.51
CA ASN A 5 -0.42 15.07 -9.60
C ASN A 5 -1.61 14.13 -9.27
N GLU A 6 -2.12 14.22 -8.05
CA GLU A 6 -3.10 13.29 -7.50
C GLU A 6 -4.37 13.98 -7.03
N VAL A 7 -5.48 13.27 -7.23
CA VAL A 7 -6.77 13.59 -6.63
C VAL A 7 -7.21 12.41 -5.80
N THR A 8 -7.49 12.63 -4.52
CA THR A 8 -7.89 11.60 -3.57
C THR A 8 -9.31 11.86 -3.09
N TRP A 9 -10.14 10.82 -3.09
CA TRP A 9 -11.47 10.79 -2.52
C TRP A 9 -11.48 9.86 -1.33
N PHE A 10 -12.00 10.36 -0.20
CA PHE A 10 -12.21 9.58 1.00
C PHE A 10 -13.67 9.10 1.05
N TYR A 11 -13.90 7.86 1.45
CA TYR A 11 -15.22 7.28 1.54
C TYR A 11 -15.30 6.25 2.67
N PRO A 12 -16.49 6.00 3.25
CA PRO A 12 -16.70 4.96 4.22
C PRO A 12 -16.80 3.59 3.53
N SER A 13 -16.25 2.55 4.14
CA SER A 13 -16.53 1.17 3.74
C SER A 13 -17.94 0.75 4.18
N GLU A 14 -18.44 -0.37 3.65
CA GLU A 14 -19.72 -0.94 4.06
C GLU A 14 -19.74 -1.17 5.58
N GLY A 15 -20.74 -0.58 6.25
CA GLY A 15 -20.91 -0.67 7.71
C GLY A 15 -20.03 0.27 8.52
N SER A 16 -19.28 1.16 7.92
CA SER A 16 -18.50 2.20 8.61
C SER A 16 -19.27 3.51 8.69
N ASP A 17 -19.31 4.10 9.89
CA ASP A 17 -19.92 5.42 10.13
C ASP A 17 -18.94 6.59 9.88
N TYR A 18 -17.70 6.28 9.49
CA TYR A 18 -16.65 7.26 9.23
C TYR A 18 -15.81 6.90 8.00
N LEU A 19 -15.06 7.88 7.50
CA LEU A 19 -14.19 7.70 6.33
C LEU A 19 -12.98 6.83 6.72
N ASP A 20 -12.91 5.63 6.20
CA ASP A 20 -11.87 4.64 6.50
C ASP A 20 -11.14 4.12 5.27
N ARG A 21 -11.52 4.62 4.09
CA ARG A 21 -10.93 4.24 2.81
C ARG A 21 -10.68 5.46 1.94
N SER A 22 -9.76 5.30 1.03
CA SER A 22 -9.56 6.28 -0.03
C SER A 22 -9.31 5.63 -1.38
N VAL A 23 -9.66 6.34 -2.42
CA VAL A 23 -9.28 6.06 -3.80
C VAL A 23 -8.56 7.29 -4.35
N THR A 24 -7.44 7.07 -4.99
CA THR A 24 -6.60 8.12 -5.55
C THR A 24 -6.38 7.89 -7.03
N TYR A 25 -6.48 8.96 -7.79
CA TYR A 25 -6.17 9.01 -9.21
C TYR A 25 -4.95 9.91 -9.45
N ASN A 26 -3.88 9.33 -9.97
CA ASN A 26 -2.77 10.10 -10.52
C ASN A 26 -3.08 10.47 -11.96
N TYR A 27 -3.33 11.76 -12.20
CA TYR A 27 -3.78 12.22 -13.53
C TYR A 27 -2.64 12.36 -14.54
N LEU A 28 -1.38 12.39 -14.11
CA LEU A 28 -0.22 12.39 -14.99
C LEU A 28 0.08 10.99 -15.51
N GLU A 29 0.12 10.01 -14.62
CA GLU A 29 0.43 8.62 -14.93
C GLU A 29 -0.81 7.82 -15.35
N GLN A 30 -2.01 8.37 -15.15
CA GLN A 30 -3.30 7.76 -15.46
C GLN A 30 -3.53 6.43 -14.71
N VAL A 31 -3.06 6.35 -13.47
CA VAL A 31 -3.22 5.16 -12.62
C VAL A 31 -4.13 5.44 -11.44
N TRP A 32 -4.82 4.38 -11.00
CA TRP A 32 -5.65 4.38 -9.82
C TRP A 32 -5.05 3.50 -8.75
N TYR A 33 -5.16 3.91 -7.50
CA TYR A 33 -4.85 3.07 -6.36
C TYR A 33 -5.81 3.33 -5.20
N THR A 34 -5.88 2.37 -4.31
CA THR A 34 -6.78 2.42 -3.15
C THR A 34 -5.99 2.22 -1.87
N ASN A 35 -6.48 2.81 -0.81
CA ASN A 35 -5.95 2.65 0.53
C ASN A 35 -7.07 2.22 1.49
N ALA A 36 -6.76 1.30 2.40
CA ALA A 36 -7.67 0.81 3.43
C ALA A 36 -7.05 1.04 4.81
N GLY A 37 -7.90 1.32 5.80
CA GLY A 37 -7.43 1.63 7.16
C GLY A 37 -6.96 3.08 7.36
N PHE A 38 -7.11 3.91 6.34
CA PHE A 38 -6.71 5.31 6.35
C PHE A 38 -7.91 6.19 6.73
N SER A 39 -8.18 6.27 8.01
CA SER A 39 -9.30 7.05 8.55
C SER A 39 -8.91 8.52 8.66
N ARG A 40 -9.48 9.36 7.76
CA ARG A 40 -9.31 10.81 7.81
C ARG A 40 -10.65 11.49 7.59
N THR A 41 -11.13 12.16 8.62
CA THR A 41 -12.42 12.83 8.61
C THR A 41 -12.35 14.26 8.13
N ALA A 42 -11.20 14.89 8.27
CA ALA A 42 -10.91 16.20 7.70
C ALA A 42 -9.48 16.22 7.17
N TRP A 43 -9.28 16.98 6.11
CA TRP A 43 -8.00 17.07 5.41
C TRP A 43 -7.73 18.51 5.00
N THR A 44 -6.49 18.94 5.18
CA THR A 44 -5.96 20.14 4.55
C THR A 44 -4.69 19.80 3.80
N ASP A 45 -4.65 20.19 2.53
CA ASP A 45 -3.47 20.02 1.71
C ASP A 45 -2.40 21.05 2.09
N ARG A 46 -1.23 20.90 1.51
CA ARG A 46 -0.16 21.89 1.65
C ARG A 46 -0.70 23.27 1.30
N GLY A 47 -0.32 24.23 2.03
CA GLY A 47 -0.70 25.60 1.80
C GLY A 47 0.22 26.48 2.64
N VAL A 48 -0.24 26.87 3.81
CA VAL A 48 0.58 27.55 4.80
C VAL A 48 1.57 26.59 5.49
N PHE A 49 1.22 25.30 5.51
CA PHE A 49 2.02 24.25 6.13
C PHE A 49 2.92 23.55 5.09
N ALA A 50 4.08 23.09 5.54
CA ALA A 50 5.01 22.35 4.69
C ALA A 50 4.45 20.99 4.25
N ASN A 51 3.68 20.33 5.12
CA ASN A 51 3.11 19.01 4.92
C ASN A 51 1.57 19.06 4.96
N PRO A 52 0.87 18.13 4.32
CA PRO A 52 -0.57 17.97 4.50
C PRO A 52 -0.90 17.50 5.92
N TYR A 53 -2.05 17.90 6.41
CA TYR A 53 -2.56 17.47 7.71
C TYR A 53 -3.94 16.83 7.58
N GLY A 54 -4.12 15.72 8.27
CA GLY A 54 -5.40 15.03 8.34
C GLY A 54 -5.78 14.70 9.76
N SER A 55 -7.06 14.88 10.13
CA SER A 55 -7.58 14.42 11.41
C SER A 55 -8.25 13.07 11.26
N SER A 56 -8.04 12.17 12.22
CA SER A 56 -8.78 10.92 12.29
C SER A 56 -9.86 10.99 13.37
N TYR A 57 -10.94 10.24 13.16
CA TYR A 57 -11.86 9.91 14.21
C TYR A 57 -11.32 8.69 14.97
N SER A 58 -11.18 8.80 16.27
CA SER A 58 -10.80 7.69 17.14
C SER A 58 -11.97 7.32 18.03
N THR A 59 -12.31 6.04 18.05
CA THR A 59 -13.28 5.46 19.00
C THR A 59 -12.63 5.06 20.32
N SER A 60 -11.29 5.09 20.38
CA SER A 60 -10.56 4.76 21.62
C SER A 60 -10.65 5.91 22.60
N THR A 61 -11.04 5.58 23.82
CA THR A 61 -10.97 6.51 24.95
C THR A 61 -9.50 6.85 25.19
N PRO A 62 -9.13 8.13 25.34
CA PRO A 62 -7.75 8.48 25.69
C PRO A 62 -7.33 7.77 26.97
N ALA A 63 -6.11 7.26 27.00
CA ALA A 63 -5.57 6.56 28.17
C ALA A 63 -5.62 7.38 29.47
N ASN A 64 -5.76 8.69 29.36
CA ASN A 64 -5.74 9.64 30.48
C ASN A 64 -7.12 10.19 30.87
N ASN A 65 -8.20 9.67 30.30
CA ASN A 65 -9.59 10.08 30.69
C ASN A 65 -9.80 11.61 30.70
N GLU A 66 -9.09 12.34 29.87
CA GLU A 66 -9.24 13.78 29.75
C GLU A 66 -10.54 14.12 29.01
N THR A 67 -11.55 14.49 29.75
CA THR A 67 -12.79 15.05 29.21
C THR A 67 -12.49 16.47 28.76
N ILE A 68 -12.13 16.66 27.50
CA ILE A 68 -12.00 17.99 26.91
C ILE A 68 -13.43 18.49 26.59
N LEU A 69 -13.87 19.54 27.24
CA LEU A 69 -15.17 20.22 27.06
C LEU A 69 -16.42 19.34 27.28
N GLY A 70 -16.37 18.35 28.16
CA GLY A 70 -17.52 17.52 28.45
C GLY A 70 -17.92 16.51 27.38
N LEU A 71 -17.10 16.32 26.37
CA LEU A 71 -17.31 15.33 25.31
C LEU A 71 -16.63 14.02 25.70
N THR A 72 -17.42 13.01 25.95
CA THR A 72 -16.98 11.67 26.42
C THR A 72 -16.64 10.74 25.23
N ALA A 73 -16.58 11.22 24.01
CA ALA A 73 -16.43 10.38 22.83
C ALA A 73 -15.24 10.80 21.98
N GLY A 74 -14.32 9.86 21.81
CA GLY A 74 -13.31 9.81 20.77
C GLY A 74 -12.46 11.07 20.56
N CYS A 75 -11.21 11.04 20.97
CA CYS A 75 -10.27 12.10 20.61
C CYS A 75 -9.93 11.98 19.13
N SER A 76 -10.12 13.06 18.37
CA SER A 76 -9.55 13.18 17.04
C SER A 76 -8.05 13.42 17.18
N GLN A 77 -7.26 12.64 16.46
CA GLN A 77 -5.81 12.85 16.35
C GLN A 77 -5.51 13.62 15.07
N LEU A 78 -4.55 14.54 15.15
CA LEU A 78 -4.05 15.27 14.01
C LEU A 78 -2.73 14.65 13.56
N TYR A 79 -2.67 14.24 12.30
CA TYR A 79 -1.49 13.65 11.71
C TYR A 79 -0.88 14.58 10.67
N ALA A 80 0.44 14.73 10.73
CA ALA A 80 1.21 15.26 9.61
C ALA A 80 1.41 14.11 8.59
N HIS A 81 1.10 14.37 7.34
CA HIS A 81 1.31 13.42 6.26
C HIS A 81 2.55 13.77 5.46
N GLU A 82 3.09 12.77 4.75
CA GLU A 82 4.30 12.93 3.93
C GLU A 82 5.53 13.37 4.78
N ASP A 83 5.55 12.93 6.03
CA ASP A 83 6.63 13.16 6.98
C ASP A 83 7.18 11.83 7.49
N GLY A 84 8.31 11.42 6.94
CA GLY A 84 8.93 10.12 7.24
C GLY A 84 8.36 8.94 6.45
N VAL A 85 8.69 7.73 6.88
CA VAL A 85 8.43 6.46 6.18
C VAL A 85 7.62 5.46 7.02
N ASN A 86 7.18 5.85 8.21
CA ASN A 86 6.38 5.01 9.10
C ASN A 86 5.02 5.66 9.43
N ASP A 87 4.12 4.87 10.01
CA ASP A 87 2.80 5.30 10.45
C ASP A 87 2.83 5.46 11.97
N ASP A 88 3.05 6.69 12.43
CA ASP A 88 3.12 7.06 13.86
C ASP A 88 4.09 6.13 14.65
N GLY A 89 5.31 5.93 14.09
CA GLY A 89 6.33 5.06 14.66
C GLY A 89 6.10 3.56 14.41
N ASN A 90 5.03 3.17 13.74
CA ASN A 90 4.77 1.79 13.35
C ASN A 90 5.16 1.55 11.89
N ALA A 91 5.38 0.29 11.56
CA ALA A 91 5.60 -0.12 10.19
C ALA A 91 4.38 0.19 9.32
N MET A 92 4.59 0.80 8.16
CA MET A 92 3.54 1.02 7.18
C MET A 92 3.48 -0.15 6.22
N ASP A 93 2.37 -0.92 6.27
CA ASP A 93 2.13 -1.99 5.30
C ASP A 93 1.85 -1.40 3.92
N CYS A 94 2.77 -1.60 3.00
CA CYS A 94 2.58 -1.17 1.63
C CYS A 94 2.85 -2.32 0.65
N PHE A 95 2.11 -2.34 -0.45
CA PHE A 95 2.35 -3.31 -1.50
C PHE A 95 1.91 -2.80 -2.87
N ILE A 96 2.55 -3.38 -3.88
CA ILE A 96 2.13 -3.26 -5.27
C ILE A 96 2.04 -4.66 -5.88
N THR A 97 0.98 -4.91 -6.64
CA THR A 97 0.80 -6.19 -7.35
C THR A 97 0.58 -5.89 -8.82
N SER A 98 1.34 -6.56 -9.69
CA SER A 98 1.10 -6.49 -11.13
C SER A 98 -0.22 -7.18 -11.50
N GLY A 99 -0.78 -6.83 -12.64
CA GLY A 99 -1.73 -7.72 -13.32
C GLY A 99 -1.07 -9.07 -13.68
N ASP A 100 -1.89 -10.00 -14.13
CA ASP A 100 -1.36 -11.26 -14.66
C ASP A 100 -0.59 -10.99 -15.96
N ILE A 101 0.63 -11.48 -15.99
CA ILE A 101 1.55 -11.36 -17.12
C ILE A 101 1.51 -12.68 -17.87
N ASP A 102 1.21 -12.64 -19.13
CA ASP A 102 1.28 -13.76 -20.05
C ASP A 102 2.19 -13.44 -21.25
N ILE A 103 2.51 -14.45 -22.03
CA ILE A 103 3.31 -14.29 -23.25
C ILE A 103 2.38 -14.47 -24.43
N GLU A 104 2.41 -13.50 -25.37
CA GLU A 104 1.59 -13.46 -26.57
C GLU A 104 0.09 -13.63 -26.24
N ASP A 105 -0.57 -14.65 -26.80
CA ASP A 105 -1.98 -14.94 -26.58
C ASP A 105 -2.26 -15.70 -25.26
N GLY A 106 -1.25 -15.86 -24.38
CA GLY A 106 -1.39 -16.56 -23.11
C GLY A 106 -1.54 -18.07 -23.22
N ASN A 107 -1.25 -18.66 -24.39
CA ASN A 107 -1.31 -20.11 -24.60
C ASN A 107 -0.03 -20.83 -24.17
N ASP A 108 1.07 -20.12 -24.12
CA ASP A 108 2.38 -20.70 -23.83
C ASP A 108 2.64 -20.81 -22.34
N VAL A 109 3.32 -21.89 -21.96
CA VAL A 109 3.83 -22.08 -20.61
C VAL A 109 5.27 -21.60 -20.55
N TYR A 110 5.51 -20.59 -19.71
CA TYR A 110 6.86 -20.10 -19.48
C TYR A 110 7.40 -20.49 -18.11
N HIS A 111 8.72 -20.43 -18.00
CA HIS A 111 9.43 -20.75 -16.78
C HIS A 111 10.27 -19.54 -16.35
N VAL A 112 10.03 -19.08 -15.14
CA VAL A 112 10.86 -18.05 -14.50
C VAL A 112 11.90 -18.73 -13.63
N SER A 113 13.17 -18.56 -14.00
CA SER A 113 14.30 -19.13 -13.26
C SER A 113 14.90 -18.15 -12.26
N ARG A 114 14.79 -16.86 -12.54
CA ARG A 114 15.43 -15.80 -11.77
C ARG A 114 14.66 -14.51 -11.86
N VAL A 115 14.62 -13.77 -10.75
CA VAL A 115 14.15 -12.39 -10.69
C VAL A 115 15.32 -11.50 -10.28
N ILE A 116 15.46 -10.38 -10.95
CA ILE A 116 16.43 -9.33 -10.64
C ILE A 116 15.63 -8.15 -10.12
N PRO A 117 15.67 -7.86 -8.80
CA PRO A 117 15.03 -6.67 -8.27
C PRO A 117 15.85 -5.45 -8.69
N ASP A 118 15.18 -4.46 -9.26
CA ASP A 118 15.80 -3.21 -9.70
C ASP A 118 15.14 -2.05 -8.95
N PHE A 119 15.65 -1.75 -7.76
CA PHE A 119 15.21 -0.64 -6.95
C PHE A 119 16.23 0.50 -7.02
N LYS A 120 15.74 1.70 -7.28
CA LYS A 120 16.58 2.90 -7.22
C LYS A 120 17.11 3.13 -5.80
N VAL A 121 16.25 2.95 -4.81
CA VAL A 121 16.56 3.02 -3.38
C VAL A 121 15.71 1.97 -2.66
N LEU A 122 16.31 1.19 -1.79
CA LEU A 122 15.62 0.26 -0.89
C LEU A 122 16.28 0.38 0.48
N THR A 123 15.53 0.90 1.45
CA THR A 123 15.88 0.93 2.87
C THR A 123 15.06 -0.16 3.57
N GLY A 124 15.70 -0.91 4.47
CA GLY A 124 15.05 -2.06 5.10
C GLY A 124 14.84 -3.25 4.15
N ASP A 125 13.90 -4.09 4.49
CA ASP A 125 13.58 -5.33 3.77
C ASP A 125 12.26 -5.18 2.98
N ALA A 126 12.22 -5.82 1.82
CA ALA A 126 10.99 -5.99 1.05
C ALA A 126 10.77 -7.46 0.71
N SER A 127 9.53 -7.87 0.59
CA SER A 127 9.19 -9.21 0.12
C SER A 127 8.72 -9.16 -1.34
N VAL A 128 9.25 -10.05 -2.16
CA VAL A 128 8.81 -10.24 -3.54
C VAL A 128 8.16 -11.61 -3.65
N THR A 129 6.89 -11.62 -4.03
CA THR A 129 6.12 -12.84 -4.26
C THR A 129 5.80 -12.95 -5.74
N THR A 130 6.20 -14.05 -6.35
CA THR A 130 5.84 -14.39 -7.74
C THR A 130 4.83 -15.52 -7.71
N THR A 131 3.65 -15.30 -8.25
CA THR A 131 2.56 -16.28 -8.27
C THR A 131 2.33 -16.75 -9.70
N PHE A 132 2.24 -18.04 -9.90
CA PHE A 132 2.02 -18.70 -11.20
C PHE A 132 0.66 -19.37 -11.26
N ALA A 133 -0.03 -19.23 -12.39
CA ALA A 133 -1.29 -19.86 -12.71
C ALA A 133 -1.22 -20.56 -14.08
N ASN A 134 -1.97 -21.63 -14.26
CA ASN A 134 -2.08 -22.33 -15.56
C ASN A 134 -3.27 -21.87 -16.39
N TYR A 135 -4.23 -21.19 -15.75
CA TYR A 135 -5.45 -20.69 -16.39
C TYR A 135 -5.81 -19.34 -15.80
N PRO A 136 -6.42 -18.44 -16.58
CA PRO A 136 -6.97 -17.19 -16.07
C PRO A 136 -7.94 -17.43 -14.90
N ALA A 137 -7.87 -16.60 -13.89
CA ALA A 137 -8.68 -16.69 -12.67
C ALA A 137 -8.60 -18.05 -11.92
N SER A 138 -7.52 -18.81 -12.12
CA SER A 138 -7.32 -20.08 -11.43
C SER A 138 -7.11 -19.88 -9.94
N THR A 139 -7.82 -20.62 -9.11
CA THR A 139 -7.58 -20.70 -7.67
C THR A 139 -6.40 -21.61 -7.32
N ASN A 140 -5.99 -22.48 -8.25
CA ASN A 140 -4.83 -23.35 -8.08
C ASN A 140 -3.58 -22.63 -8.60
N THR A 141 -2.92 -21.94 -7.70
CA THR A 141 -1.72 -21.14 -7.97
C THR A 141 -0.52 -21.69 -7.22
N ARG A 142 0.66 -21.34 -7.69
CA ARG A 142 1.92 -21.64 -7.03
C ARG A 142 2.71 -20.35 -6.80
N ALA A 143 2.91 -20.00 -5.54
CA ALA A 143 3.62 -18.79 -5.15
C ALA A 143 5.03 -19.09 -4.61
N PHE A 144 5.95 -18.18 -4.91
CA PHE A 144 7.31 -18.16 -4.38
C PHE A 144 7.58 -16.78 -3.79
N THR A 145 7.87 -16.73 -2.50
CA THR A 145 8.19 -15.49 -1.81
C THR A 145 9.65 -15.48 -1.40
N LYS A 146 10.28 -14.33 -1.63
CA LYS A 146 11.66 -14.07 -1.19
C LYS A 146 11.74 -12.70 -0.56
N VAL A 147 12.35 -12.62 0.63
CA VAL A 147 12.75 -11.36 1.25
C VAL A 147 14.04 -10.88 0.59
N ILE A 148 14.07 -9.64 0.23
CA ILE A 148 15.18 -8.94 -0.42
C ILE A 148 15.54 -7.68 0.34
N ASN A 149 16.77 -7.23 0.18
CA ASN A 149 17.29 -5.97 0.71
C ASN A 149 18.18 -5.27 -0.31
N SER A 150 18.76 -4.14 0.05
CA SER A 150 19.60 -3.33 -0.83
C SER A 150 20.82 -4.05 -1.41
N THR A 151 21.24 -5.16 -0.83
CA THR A 151 22.38 -5.97 -1.31
C THR A 151 21.97 -7.12 -2.23
N THR A 152 20.68 -7.39 -2.36
CA THR A 152 20.16 -8.50 -3.16
C THR A 152 20.23 -8.18 -4.65
N LYS A 153 21.17 -8.80 -5.36
CA LYS A 153 21.34 -8.61 -6.80
C LYS A 153 20.35 -9.42 -7.63
N PHE A 154 20.01 -10.62 -7.20
CA PHE A 154 19.03 -11.50 -7.83
C PHE A 154 18.62 -12.61 -6.86
N PHE A 155 17.51 -13.26 -7.16
CA PHE A 155 17.11 -14.49 -6.48
C PHE A 155 16.52 -15.49 -7.46
N SER A 156 16.66 -16.77 -7.15
CA SER A 156 16.15 -17.85 -8.01
C SER A 156 14.69 -18.12 -7.70
N VAL A 157 13.90 -18.23 -8.76
CA VAL A 157 12.52 -18.71 -8.71
C VAL A 157 12.46 -19.94 -9.62
N ARG A 158 11.75 -20.98 -9.20
CA ARG A 158 11.55 -22.17 -10.02
C ARG A 158 10.06 -22.37 -10.32
N GLY A 159 9.45 -21.32 -10.86
CA GLY A 159 8.05 -21.28 -11.16
C GLY A 159 7.79 -21.45 -12.65
N ARG A 160 6.70 -22.12 -12.97
CA ARG A 160 6.19 -22.22 -14.35
C ARG A 160 4.67 -22.09 -14.36
N GLY A 161 4.16 -21.47 -15.40
CA GLY A 161 2.73 -21.26 -15.59
C GLY A 161 2.46 -20.61 -16.93
N ARG A 162 1.23 -20.47 -17.30
CA ARG A 162 0.80 -19.67 -18.45
C ARG A 162 0.70 -18.19 -18.09
N GLN A 163 0.41 -17.92 -16.80
CA GLN A 163 0.32 -16.58 -16.26
C GLN A 163 1.15 -16.48 -15.00
N ALA A 164 1.69 -15.30 -14.74
CA ALA A 164 2.29 -14.98 -13.45
C ALA A 164 1.99 -13.54 -13.07
N ASN A 165 1.90 -13.28 -11.77
CA ASN A 165 1.94 -11.94 -11.24
C ASN A 165 3.07 -11.78 -10.22
N ILE A 166 3.44 -10.55 -10.00
CA ILE A 166 4.48 -10.18 -9.04
C ILE A 166 3.88 -9.22 -8.04
N LYS A 167 3.99 -9.57 -6.75
CA LYS A 167 3.67 -8.70 -5.64
C LYS A 167 4.94 -8.30 -4.93
N ILE A 168 5.12 -7.02 -4.72
CA ILE A 168 6.19 -6.45 -3.90
C ILE A 168 5.51 -5.84 -2.68
N ALA A 169 5.97 -6.19 -1.48
CA ALA A 169 5.40 -5.66 -0.24
C ALA A 169 6.52 -5.33 0.75
N SER A 170 6.30 -4.30 1.53
CA SER A 170 7.15 -3.93 2.66
C SER A 170 6.29 -3.60 3.87
N ASN A 171 6.78 -3.97 5.02
CA ASN A 171 6.28 -3.59 6.33
C ASN A 171 7.46 -3.25 7.26
N ALA A 172 8.56 -2.76 6.70
CA ALA A 172 9.70 -2.31 7.49
C ALA A 172 9.34 -0.98 8.17
N ALA A 173 9.60 -0.90 9.47
CA ALA A 173 9.71 0.36 10.20
C ALA A 173 11.19 0.73 10.25
N ASP A 174 11.53 1.94 9.87
CA ASP A 174 12.89 2.50 9.99
C ASP A 174 13.08 3.19 11.34
#